data_615a073d94dff86ac02ef60435be7b0f
#
_entry.id   615a073d94dff86ac02ef60435be7b0f
#
_cell.length_a   1.000
_cell.length_b   1.000
_cell.length_c   1.000
_cell.angle_alpha   90.00
_cell.angle_beta   90.00
_cell.angle_gamma   90.00
#
_symmetry.space_group_name_H-M   'P 1'
#
loop_
_entity.id
_entity.type
_entity.pdbx_description
1 polymer ?
#
loop_
_entity_poly.entity_id
_entity_poly.type
_entity_poly.pdbx_seq_one_letter_code
_entity_poly.pdbx_strand_id
1 'polypeptide(L)'
;MLKYIRVKQSEVRPMKYVYVEFADGTLVTFNDIRRDNNGEHIDVYFERPTDEGFAFLQISLPDLNTVDTAGLTNEEIEDLKAFAADNEALIWEMAREGGPNLADAV
;
A
#
# COMPACT_ATOMS: atom_id res chain seq x y z
N MET A 1 -12.00 -22.35 10.67
CA MET A 1 -11.44 -22.05 10.47
C MET A 1 -10.67 -21.71 10.16
N LEU A 2 -10.52 -21.64 10.00
CA LEU A 2 -9.69 -21.22 9.69
C LEU A 2 -8.96 -21.35 9.18
N LYS A 3 -8.84 -21.39 8.88
CA LYS A 3 -8.15 -21.33 8.42
C LYS A 3 -7.55 -21.24 7.72
N TYR A 4 -7.53 -21.26 7.31
CA TYR A 4 -6.92 -21.01 6.66
C TYR A 4 -6.39 -20.56 6.10
N ILE A 5 -6.60 -20.54 6.40
CA ILE A 5 -6.18 -19.85 5.76
C ILE A 5 -5.08 -19.40 5.70
N ARG A 6 -4.60 -19.10 5.84
CA ARG A 6 -3.53 -18.68 5.82
C ARG A 6 -2.46 -19.10 5.10
N VAL A 7 -2.24 -19.77 5.08
CA VAL A 7 -1.28 -20.43 4.39
C VAL A 7 -1.21 -20.18 2.96
N LYS A 8 -2.28 -20.33 2.28
CA LYS A 8 -2.24 -20.18 0.88
C LYS A 8 -2.08 -18.83 0.43
N GLN A 9 -2.37 -17.89 1.26
CA GLN A 9 -2.17 -16.53 0.87
C GLN A 9 -0.74 -16.20 0.66
N SER A 10 0.13 -16.73 1.49
CA SER A 10 1.52 -16.41 1.34
C SER A 10 2.12 -17.02 0.10
N GLU A 11 1.47 -18.00 -0.48
CA GLU A 11 2.00 -18.63 -1.65
C GLU A 11 1.75 -17.90 -2.93
N VAL A 12 0.67 -17.12 -2.98
CA VAL A 12 0.24 -16.58 -4.25
C VAL A 12 0.20 -15.10 -4.32
N ARG A 13 0.39 -14.41 -3.23
CA ARG A 13 0.24 -13.01 -3.21
C ARG A 13 1.48 -12.34 -2.79
N PRO A 14 1.82 -11.20 -3.40
CA PRO A 14 2.89 -10.37 -2.90
C PRO A 14 2.58 -9.97 -1.48
N MET A 15 3.59 -9.88 -0.65
CA MET A 15 3.41 -9.44 0.70
C MET A 15 3.17 -7.94 0.73
N LYS A 16 2.24 -7.53 1.57
CA LYS A 16 2.00 -6.12 1.83
C LYS A 16 2.54 -5.76 3.18
N TYR A 17 3.12 -4.57 3.27
CA TYR A 17 3.69 -4.06 4.51
C TYR A 17 2.90 -2.85 4.94
N VAL A 18 2.64 -2.73 6.24
CA VAL A 18 1.92 -1.58 6.76
C VAL A 18 2.89 -0.41 6.87
N TYR A 19 2.51 0.74 6.31
CA TYR A 19 3.29 1.95 6.42
C TYR A 19 2.79 2.81 7.58
N VAL A 20 1.49 3.13 7.56
CA VAL A 20 0.92 3.96 8.63
C VAL A 20 -0.60 3.83 8.57
N GLU A 21 -1.24 4.13 9.69
CA GLU A 21 -2.70 4.24 9.74
C GLU A 21 -3.03 5.67 10.15
N PHE A 22 -3.90 6.33 9.39
CA PHE A 22 -4.31 7.70 9.68
C PHE A 22 -5.38 7.70 10.77
N ALA A 23 -5.61 8.90 11.34
CA ALA A 23 -6.60 9.04 12.39
C ALA A 23 -8.01 8.68 11.94
N ASP A 24 -8.32 8.83 10.66
CA ASP A 24 -9.64 8.51 10.14
C ASP A 24 -9.79 7.01 9.82
N GLY A 25 -8.78 6.21 10.13
CA GLY A 25 -8.84 4.78 9.87
C GLY A 25 -8.27 4.35 8.54
N THR A 26 -7.82 5.29 7.72
CA THR A 26 -7.19 4.93 6.45
C THR A 26 -5.89 4.19 6.72
N LEU A 27 -5.79 2.99 6.20
CA LEU A 27 -4.58 2.18 6.33
C LEU A 27 -3.76 2.31 5.07
N VAL A 28 -2.47 2.60 5.23
CA VAL A 28 -1.56 2.74 4.10
C VAL A 28 -0.62 1.55 4.12
N THR A 29 -0.62 0.79 3.01
CA THR A 29 0.25 -0.37 2.86
C THR A 29 0.99 -0.28 1.53
N PHE A 30 2.04 -1.05 1.38
CA PHE A 30 2.77 -1.11 0.12
C PHE A 30 3.28 -2.54 -0.06
N ASN A 31 3.58 -2.90 -1.32
CA ASN A 31 4.06 -4.25 -1.59
C ASN A 31 5.55 -4.24 -1.93
N ASP A 32 6.07 -5.41 -2.27
CA ASP A 32 7.46 -5.55 -2.67
C ASP A 32 7.72 -4.81 -3.97
N ILE A 33 8.98 -4.46 -4.19
CA ILE A 33 9.39 -3.82 -5.43
C ILE A 33 9.15 -4.79 -6.58
N ARG A 34 8.44 -4.31 -7.61
CA ARG A 34 8.25 -5.05 -8.86
C ARG A 34 9.18 -4.47 -9.91
N ARG A 35 9.65 -5.33 -10.80
CA ARG A 35 10.47 -4.89 -11.91
C ARG A 35 9.81 -5.31 -13.20
N ASP A 36 9.80 -4.40 -14.16
CA ASP A 36 9.34 -4.72 -15.51
C ASP A 36 10.18 -3.92 -16.50
N ASN A 37 9.71 -3.87 -17.75
CA ASN A 37 10.48 -3.19 -18.80
C ASN A 37 10.62 -1.70 -18.57
N ASN A 38 9.77 -1.13 -17.74
CA ASN A 38 9.80 0.30 -17.45
C ASN A 38 10.53 0.63 -16.15
N GLY A 39 11.10 -0.36 -15.48
CA GLY A 39 11.89 -0.12 -14.29
C GLY A 39 11.25 -0.73 -13.06
N GLU A 40 11.57 -0.14 -11.92
CA GLU A 40 11.08 -0.62 -10.64
C GLU A 40 9.83 0.14 -10.22
N HIS A 41 8.89 -0.58 -9.60
CA HIS A 41 7.63 -0.01 -9.16
C HIS A 41 7.26 -0.55 -7.79
N ILE A 42 6.58 0.26 -7.01
CA ILE A 42 5.95 -0.18 -5.77
C ILE A 42 4.49 0.24 -5.85
N ASP A 43 3.58 -0.67 -5.50
CA ASP A 43 2.18 -0.31 -5.38
C ASP A 43 1.92 0.12 -3.95
N VAL A 44 1.23 1.24 -3.78
CA VAL A 44 0.83 1.75 -2.49
C VAL A 44 -0.68 1.73 -2.42
N TYR A 45 -1.21 1.25 -1.32
CA TYR A 45 -2.64 1.06 -1.13
C TYR A 45 -3.12 1.91 0.03
N PHE A 46 -4.25 2.57 -0.17
CA PHE A 46 -4.94 3.33 0.86
C PHE A 46 -6.32 2.73 1.00
N GLU A 47 -6.67 2.26 2.17
CA GLU A 47 -7.97 1.62 2.40
C GLU A 47 -8.62 2.22 3.62
N ARG A 48 -9.82 2.75 3.45
CA ARG A 48 -10.57 3.37 4.54
C ARG A 48 -11.90 2.68 4.69
N PRO A 49 -12.24 2.18 5.88
CA PRO A 49 -13.55 1.57 6.09
C PRO A 49 -14.65 2.62 6.00
N THR A 50 -15.77 2.23 5.42
CA THR A 50 -16.96 3.06 5.33
C THR A 50 -18.14 2.23 5.79
N ASP A 51 -19.30 2.87 5.92
CA ASP A 51 -20.50 2.15 6.32
C ASP A 51 -20.88 1.07 5.33
N GLU A 52 -20.44 1.19 4.10
CA GLU A 52 -20.82 0.28 3.04
C GLU A 52 -19.70 -0.61 2.56
N GLY A 53 -18.57 -0.61 3.25
CA GLY A 53 -17.42 -1.41 2.84
C GLY A 53 -16.14 -0.62 2.97
N PHE A 54 -15.45 -0.42 1.86
CA PHE A 54 -14.18 0.30 1.86
C PHE A 54 -14.14 1.31 0.72
N ALA A 55 -13.57 2.47 1.03
CA ALA A 55 -13.09 3.37 -0.02
C ALA A 55 -11.60 3.10 -0.16
N PHE A 56 -11.09 3.10 -1.38
CA PHE A 56 -9.69 2.73 -1.55
C PHE A 56 -9.06 3.40 -2.76
N LEU A 57 -7.73 3.44 -2.72
CA LEU A 57 -6.92 3.90 -3.82
C LEU A 57 -5.67 3.03 -3.89
N GLN A 58 -5.35 2.57 -5.08
CA GLN A 58 -4.09 1.89 -5.35
C GLN A 58 -3.33 2.72 -6.37
N ILE A 59 -2.10 3.09 -6.05
CA ILE A 59 -1.26 3.86 -6.97
C ILE A 59 0.06 3.14 -7.13
N SER A 60 0.77 3.51 -8.18
CA SER A 60 2.09 2.98 -8.49
C SER A 60 3.13 4.06 -8.26
N LEU A 61 4.26 3.71 -7.67
CA LEU A 61 5.41 4.59 -7.57
C LEU A 61 6.42 4.16 -8.62
N PRO A 62 7.17 5.08 -9.19
CA PRO A 62 7.31 6.49 -8.81
C PRO A 62 6.37 7.43 -9.55
N ASP A 63 5.58 6.92 -10.50
CA ASP A 63 4.82 7.79 -11.38
C ASP A 63 3.51 8.29 -10.77
N LEU A 64 3.08 7.73 -9.63
CA LEU A 64 1.86 8.13 -8.95
C LEU A 64 0.60 7.89 -9.76
N ASN A 65 0.65 6.97 -10.71
CA ASN A 65 -0.53 6.65 -11.51
C ASN A 65 -1.54 5.90 -10.68
N THR A 66 -2.83 6.22 -10.87
CA THR A 66 -3.90 5.49 -10.25
C THR A 66 -4.06 4.15 -10.95
N VAL A 67 -3.93 3.07 -10.19
CA VAL A 67 -4.14 1.73 -10.72
C VAL A 67 -5.60 1.34 -10.54
N ASP A 68 -6.17 1.65 -9.38
CA ASP A 68 -7.56 1.31 -9.08
C ASP A 68 -8.04 2.19 -7.94
N THR A 69 -9.33 2.50 -7.93
CA THR A 69 -9.88 3.33 -6.88
C THR A 69 -11.40 3.19 -6.85
N ALA A 70 -11.98 3.39 -5.68
CA ALA A 70 -13.42 3.42 -5.51
C ALA A 70 -13.75 4.18 -4.23
N GLY A 71 -14.85 4.94 -4.27
CA GLY A 71 -15.39 5.54 -3.07
C GLY A 71 -14.70 6.81 -2.59
N LEU A 72 -13.75 7.34 -3.34
CA LEU A 72 -13.02 8.55 -2.95
C LEU A 72 -13.32 9.66 -3.94
N THR A 73 -13.28 10.90 -3.45
CA THR A 73 -13.41 12.06 -4.33
C THR A 73 -12.07 12.34 -5.00
N ASN A 74 -12.11 13.11 -6.08
CA ASN A 74 -10.87 13.51 -6.75
C ASN A 74 -9.94 14.26 -5.80
N GLU A 75 -10.49 15.10 -4.94
CA GLU A 75 -9.69 15.84 -3.99
C GLU A 75 -9.00 14.89 -3.02
N GLU A 76 -9.72 13.89 -2.52
CA GLU A 76 -9.13 12.90 -1.63
C GLU A 76 -8.02 12.13 -2.33
N ILE A 77 -8.22 11.77 -3.58
CA ILE A 77 -7.21 11.05 -4.33
C ILE A 77 -5.94 11.90 -4.47
N GLU A 78 -6.10 13.18 -4.78
CA GLU A 78 -4.93 14.03 -4.93
C GLU A 78 -4.19 14.23 -3.62
N ASP A 79 -4.94 14.33 -2.51
CA ASP A 79 -4.30 14.45 -1.20
C ASP A 79 -3.51 13.20 -0.85
N LEU A 80 -4.06 12.03 -1.17
CA LEU A 80 -3.36 10.78 -0.89
C LEU A 80 -2.12 10.61 -1.77
N LYS A 81 -2.21 11.04 -3.03
CA LYS A 81 -1.04 11.01 -3.90
C LYS A 81 0.05 11.96 -3.40
N ALA A 82 -0.36 13.11 -2.88
CA ALA A 82 0.62 14.04 -2.31
C ALA A 82 1.31 13.42 -1.10
N PHE A 83 0.55 12.72 -0.26
CA PHE A 83 1.13 12.01 0.86
C PHE A 83 2.16 10.99 0.37
N ALA A 84 1.79 10.22 -0.65
CA ALA A 84 2.71 9.21 -1.18
C ALA A 84 3.98 9.84 -1.75
N ALA A 85 3.83 10.96 -2.45
CA ALA A 85 5.00 11.65 -3.00
C ALA A 85 5.92 12.15 -1.88
N ASP A 86 5.35 12.68 -0.81
CA ASP A 86 6.13 13.17 0.31
C ASP A 86 6.86 12.07 1.05
N ASN A 87 6.32 10.86 1.01
CA ASN A 87 6.87 9.74 1.76
C ASN A 87 7.56 8.72 0.86
N GLU A 88 7.71 9.04 -0.42
CA GLU A 88 8.18 8.07 -1.39
C GLU A 88 9.56 7.53 -1.05
N ALA A 89 10.48 8.41 -0.67
CA ALA A 89 11.85 7.97 -0.41
C ALA A 89 11.90 6.93 0.71
N LEU A 90 11.10 7.14 1.75
CA LEU A 90 11.10 6.21 2.86
C LEU A 90 10.43 4.90 2.48
N ILE A 91 9.37 4.96 1.68
CA ILE A 91 8.71 3.75 1.21
C ILE A 91 9.69 2.91 0.38
N TRP A 92 10.44 3.55 -0.52
CA TRP A 92 11.44 2.82 -1.29
C TRP A 92 12.50 2.20 -0.40
N GLU A 93 12.95 2.94 0.60
CA GLU A 93 13.97 2.42 1.50
C GLU A 93 13.46 1.20 2.25
N MET A 94 12.25 1.26 2.78
CA MET A 94 11.67 0.15 3.50
C MET A 94 11.48 -1.05 2.60
N ALA A 95 11.05 -0.82 1.36
CA ALA A 95 10.83 -1.91 0.43
C ALA A 95 12.14 -2.60 0.04
N ARG A 96 13.22 -1.82 -0.11
CA ARG A 96 14.51 -2.41 -0.44
C ARG A 96 15.05 -3.28 0.68
N GLU A 97 14.61 -3.01 1.90
CA GLU A 97 15.02 -3.81 3.04
C GLU A 97 14.11 -5.00 3.29
N GLY A 98 13.15 -5.24 2.39
CA GLY A 98 12.23 -6.34 2.56
C GLY A 98 11.05 -6.00 3.45
N GLY A 99 10.75 -4.70 3.59
CA GLY A 99 9.65 -4.22 4.40
C GLY A 99 10.15 -3.79 5.77
N PRO A 100 9.22 -3.37 6.64
CA PRO A 100 9.61 -2.96 7.98
C PRO A 100 10.33 -4.08 8.70
N ASN A 101 11.33 -3.70 9.47
CA ASN A 101 12.13 -4.68 10.19
C ASN A 101 11.36 -5.11 11.43
N LEU A 102 10.86 -6.32 11.42
CA LEU A 102 10.05 -6.80 12.53
C LEU A 102 10.84 -6.95 13.82
N ALA A 103 12.14 -7.13 13.71
CA ALA A 103 12.96 -7.21 14.92
C ALA A 103 12.94 -5.91 15.70
N ASP A 104 12.76 -4.81 15.01
CA ASP A 104 12.70 -3.52 15.67
C ASP A 104 11.39 -3.31 16.40
N ALA A 105 10.39 -4.08 16.08
CA ALA A 105 9.09 -3.94 16.69
C ALA A 105 8.96 -4.76 17.97
N VAL A 106 9.93 -5.54 18.30
CA VAL A 106 9.82 -6.48 19.40
C VAL A 106 10.43 -5.94 20.67
#